data_40f9fea1deff1109fc550568aecca653
#
_entry.id   40f9fea1deff1109fc550568aecca653
#
_cell.length_a   1.000
_cell.length_b   1.000
_cell.length_c   1.000
_cell.angle_alpha   90.00
_cell.angle_beta   90.00
_cell.angle_gamma   90.00
#
_symmetry.space_group_name_H-M   'P 1'
#
loop_
_entity.id
_entity.type
_entity.pdbx_description
1 polymer ?
#
loop_
_entity_poly.entity_id
_entity_poly.type
_entity_poly.pdbx_seq_one_letter_code
_entity_poly.pdbx_strand_id
1 'polypeptide(L)'
;MLWFYLLFSTCCWGIAEIFYKKGNVPNERYAHLKTTVFVGIFLGIYSLVIVLTQDVRIEYLPANIIRYLPVAACYIVSMVCSYYGVRYIEESISDPIENTSCAVVPVLCAVFLHQKMSLQTIIAIIIIVIGILGVVIFDSDGKDNRTRVYGKKLALIGIAMPFCFMILDATGTFLDIWQRASG
;
A
#
# COMPACT_ATOMS: atom_id res chain seq x y z
N MET A 1 20.55 5.85 -15.78
CA MET A 1 20.48 4.77 -14.77
C MET A 1 19.21 4.80 -13.94
N LEU A 2 18.77 5.96 -13.41
CA LEU A 2 17.54 6.05 -12.58
C LEU A 2 16.30 5.43 -13.23
N TRP A 3 16.02 5.72 -14.49
CA TRP A 3 14.87 5.18 -15.23
C TRP A 3 14.89 3.65 -15.36
N PHE A 4 16.08 3.07 -15.50
CA PHE A 4 16.21 1.61 -15.53
C PHE A 4 15.81 0.98 -14.19
N TYR A 5 16.27 1.53 -13.07
CA TYR A 5 15.90 1.04 -11.75
C TYR A 5 14.40 1.19 -11.47
N LEU A 6 13.80 2.30 -11.90
CA LEU A 6 12.36 2.53 -11.75
C LEU A 6 11.55 1.49 -12.54
N LEU A 7 11.88 1.28 -13.83
CA LEU A 7 11.21 0.28 -14.65
C LEU A 7 11.39 -1.13 -14.10
N PHE A 8 12.59 -1.49 -13.70
CA PHE A 8 12.87 -2.80 -13.12
C PHE A 8 12.10 -3.02 -11.83
N SER A 9 12.09 -2.05 -10.92
CA SER A 9 11.32 -2.10 -9.68
C SER A 9 9.82 -2.25 -9.94
N THR A 10 9.26 -1.49 -10.89
CA THR A 10 7.85 -1.59 -11.27
C THR A 10 7.50 -2.98 -11.84
N CYS A 11 8.36 -3.55 -12.69
CA CYS A 11 8.17 -4.90 -13.19
C CYS A 11 8.20 -5.95 -12.07
N CYS A 12 9.17 -5.84 -11.14
CA CYS A 12 9.26 -6.75 -9.99
C CYS A 12 8.02 -6.64 -9.10
N TRP A 13 7.52 -5.42 -8.87
CA TRP A 13 6.30 -5.18 -8.11
C TRP A 13 5.09 -5.85 -8.78
N GLY A 14 4.86 -5.61 -10.07
CA GLY A 14 3.75 -6.23 -10.81
C GLY A 14 3.80 -7.76 -10.81
N ILE A 15 5.00 -8.36 -10.85
CA ILE A 15 5.15 -9.81 -10.69
C ILE A 15 4.76 -10.25 -9.27
N ALA A 16 5.17 -9.51 -8.24
CA ALA A 16 4.84 -9.82 -6.85
C ALA A 16 3.31 -9.82 -6.62
N GLU A 17 2.58 -8.85 -7.20
CA GLU A 17 1.12 -8.78 -7.10
C GLU A 17 0.42 -10.03 -7.65
N ILE A 18 0.91 -10.60 -8.75
CA ILE A 18 0.39 -11.87 -9.29
C ILE A 18 0.52 -13.00 -8.25
N PHE A 19 1.66 -13.05 -7.53
CA PHE A 19 1.86 -14.06 -6.48
C PHE A 19 1.01 -13.78 -5.25
N TYR A 20 0.83 -12.53 -4.86
CA TYR A 20 -0.06 -12.15 -3.77
C TYR A 20 -1.49 -12.57 -4.04
N LYS A 21 -1.99 -12.32 -5.26
CA LYS A 21 -3.33 -12.78 -5.69
C LYS A 21 -3.44 -14.30 -5.63
N LYS A 22 -2.47 -15.04 -6.14
CA LYS A 22 -2.45 -16.50 -6.11
C LYS A 22 -2.36 -17.07 -4.68
N GLY A 23 -1.65 -16.39 -3.79
CA GLY A 23 -1.51 -16.79 -2.38
C GLY A 23 -2.74 -16.51 -1.53
N ASN A 24 -3.54 -15.50 -1.90
CA ASN A 24 -4.69 -15.05 -1.13
C ASN A 24 -6.02 -15.63 -1.64
N VAL A 25 -6.11 -16.96 -1.66
CA VAL A 25 -7.33 -17.67 -2.12
C VAL A 25 -8.50 -17.51 -1.14
N PRO A 26 -9.75 -17.32 -1.63
CA PRO A 26 -10.92 -17.15 -0.78
C PRO A 26 -11.22 -18.33 0.15
N ASN A 27 -10.91 -19.55 -0.32
CA ASN A 27 -11.22 -20.80 0.41
C ASN A 27 -10.33 -21.03 1.63
N GLU A 28 -9.21 -20.33 1.77
CA GLU A 28 -8.32 -20.45 2.92
C GLU A 28 -8.51 -19.29 3.90
N ARG A 29 -9.03 -19.59 5.10
CA ARG A 29 -9.45 -18.58 6.08
C ARG A 29 -8.35 -17.56 6.44
N TYR A 30 -7.12 -18.00 6.56
CA TYR A 30 -5.99 -17.18 7.03
C TYR A 30 -4.93 -16.92 5.96
N ALA A 31 -5.25 -17.06 4.66
CA ALA A 31 -4.30 -16.87 3.56
C ALA A 31 -3.63 -15.49 3.63
N HIS A 32 -4.41 -14.43 3.83
CA HIS A 32 -3.92 -13.05 3.95
C HIS A 32 -2.91 -12.87 5.09
N LEU A 33 -3.14 -13.48 6.26
CA LEU A 33 -2.19 -13.39 7.38
C LEU A 33 -0.91 -14.17 7.09
N LYS A 34 -1.02 -15.33 6.46
CA LYS A 34 0.16 -16.12 6.04
C LYS A 34 0.99 -15.30 5.05
N THR A 35 0.38 -14.70 4.04
CA THR A 35 1.08 -13.83 3.08
C THR A 35 1.77 -12.68 3.79
N THR A 36 1.08 -11.98 4.69
CA THR A 36 1.68 -10.88 5.47
C THR A 36 2.90 -11.35 6.27
N VAL A 37 2.81 -12.49 6.95
CA VAL A 37 3.93 -13.03 7.74
C VAL A 37 5.11 -13.41 6.84
N PHE A 38 4.85 -14.07 5.71
CA PHE A 38 5.91 -14.42 4.76
C PHE A 38 6.62 -13.18 4.20
N VAL A 39 5.87 -12.18 3.74
CA VAL A 39 6.43 -10.91 3.26
C VAL A 39 7.23 -10.23 4.37
N GLY A 40 6.71 -10.19 5.60
CA GLY A 40 7.41 -9.61 6.74
C GLY A 40 8.74 -10.32 7.06
N ILE A 41 8.79 -11.65 6.98
CA ILE A 41 10.03 -12.43 7.19
C ILE A 41 11.06 -12.07 6.10
N PHE A 42 10.67 -12.05 4.81
CA PHE A 42 11.59 -11.72 3.73
C PHE A 42 12.11 -10.28 3.82
N LEU A 43 11.24 -9.31 4.15
CA LEU A 43 11.66 -7.93 4.40
C LEU A 43 12.59 -7.82 5.60
N GLY A 44 12.33 -8.58 6.66
CA GLY A 44 13.21 -8.64 7.84
C GLY A 44 14.60 -9.20 7.51
N ILE A 45 14.66 -10.29 6.74
CA ILE A 45 15.93 -10.88 6.27
C ILE A 45 16.68 -9.87 5.39
N TYR A 46 15.98 -9.23 4.44
CA TYR A 46 16.56 -8.22 3.56
C TYR A 46 17.14 -7.04 4.35
N SER A 47 16.40 -6.53 5.34
CA SER A 47 16.86 -5.45 6.22
C SER A 47 18.09 -5.86 7.03
N LEU A 48 18.12 -7.10 7.53
CA LEU A 48 19.27 -7.64 8.26
C LEU A 48 20.51 -7.71 7.36
N VAL A 49 20.35 -8.18 6.12
CA VAL A 49 21.45 -8.23 5.15
C VAL A 49 22.00 -6.83 4.87
N ILE A 50 21.15 -5.82 4.68
CA ILE A 50 21.59 -4.43 4.48
C ILE A 50 22.40 -3.95 5.69
N VAL A 51 21.90 -4.15 6.90
CA VAL A 51 22.60 -3.73 8.13
C VAL A 51 23.97 -4.38 8.26
N LEU A 52 24.09 -5.66 7.91
CA LEU A 52 25.35 -6.40 7.99
C LEU A 52 26.35 -6.06 6.88
N THR A 53 25.86 -5.61 5.70
CA THR A 53 26.71 -5.38 4.53
C THR A 53 27.09 -3.92 4.29
N GLN A 54 26.30 -2.97 4.81
CA GLN A 54 26.48 -1.55 4.50
C GLN A 54 27.02 -0.69 5.65
N ASP A 55 27.57 -1.30 6.73
CA ASP A 55 28.08 -0.59 7.92
C ASP A 55 27.10 0.49 8.46
N VAL A 56 25.79 0.23 8.35
CA VAL A 56 24.78 1.15 8.85
C VAL A 56 24.87 1.23 10.36
N ARG A 57 25.26 2.39 10.87
CA ARG A 57 25.24 2.64 12.33
C ARG A 57 23.79 2.75 12.79
N ILE A 58 23.31 1.73 13.46
CA ILE A 58 21.98 1.73 14.05
C ILE A 58 22.08 2.26 15.47
N GLU A 59 21.49 3.40 15.73
CA GLU A 59 21.30 3.90 17.08
C GLU A 59 20.15 3.12 17.74
N TYR A 60 20.52 2.11 18.54
CA TYR A 60 19.56 1.30 19.29
C TYR A 60 19.00 2.05 20.50
N LEU A 61 18.27 3.11 20.28
CA LEU A 61 17.53 3.79 21.34
C LEU A 61 16.11 3.19 21.41
N PRO A 62 15.70 2.60 22.55
CA PRO A 62 14.34 2.08 22.72
C PRO A 62 13.25 3.13 22.40
N ALA A 63 13.57 4.40 22.64
CA ALA A 63 12.69 5.53 22.29
C ALA A 63 12.40 5.59 20.78
N ASN A 64 13.35 5.27 19.90
CA ASN A 64 13.16 5.26 18.45
C ASN A 64 12.20 4.15 18.03
N ILE A 65 12.24 3.00 18.70
CA ILE A 65 11.32 1.89 18.44
C ILE A 65 9.89 2.30 18.79
N ILE A 66 9.69 2.89 19.98
CA ILE A 66 8.37 3.35 20.43
C ILE A 66 7.82 4.46 19.51
N ARG A 67 8.69 5.39 19.10
CA ARG A 67 8.35 6.48 18.20
C ARG A 67 7.91 5.98 16.82
N TYR A 68 8.56 4.94 16.29
CA TYR A 68 8.26 4.38 14.97
C TYR A 68 7.12 3.35 14.98
N LEU A 69 6.72 2.86 16.16
CA LEU A 69 5.67 1.84 16.31
C LEU A 69 4.35 2.21 15.61
N PRO A 70 3.81 3.46 15.72
CA PRO A 70 2.58 3.85 15.04
C PRO A 70 2.69 3.78 13.50
N VAL A 71 3.83 4.18 12.96
CA VAL A 71 4.13 4.10 11.53
C VAL A 71 4.13 2.65 11.05
N ALA A 72 4.88 1.80 11.76
CA ALA A 72 4.95 0.37 11.47
C ALA A 72 3.58 -0.30 11.58
N ALA A 73 2.78 0.04 12.60
CA ALA A 73 1.43 -0.47 12.76
C ALA A 73 0.52 -0.09 11.58
N CYS A 74 0.58 1.16 11.11
CA CYS A 74 -0.18 1.60 9.94
C CYS A 74 0.19 0.77 8.70
N TYR A 75 1.47 0.56 8.43
CA TYR A 75 1.92 -0.24 7.28
C TYR A 75 1.53 -1.72 7.40
N ILE A 76 1.67 -2.33 8.57
CA ILE A 76 1.31 -3.74 8.75
C ILE A 76 -0.20 -3.93 8.57
N VAL A 77 -1.01 -3.06 9.17
CA VAL A 77 -2.47 -3.16 9.06
C VAL A 77 -2.94 -2.87 7.63
N SER A 78 -2.33 -1.90 6.93
CA SER A 78 -2.64 -1.63 5.52
C SER A 78 -2.38 -2.87 4.67
N MET A 79 -1.23 -3.53 4.80
CA MET A 79 -0.91 -4.76 4.07
C MET A 79 -1.91 -5.90 4.35
N VAL A 80 -2.34 -6.05 5.61
CA VAL A 80 -3.38 -7.04 5.95
C VAL A 80 -4.71 -6.71 5.24
N CYS A 81 -5.08 -5.43 5.17
CA CYS A 81 -6.27 -4.99 4.45
C CYS A 81 -6.17 -5.29 2.95
N SER A 82 -5.04 -4.96 2.30
CA SER A 82 -4.80 -5.27 0.90
C SER A 82 -4.95 -6.77 0.62
N TYR A 83 -4.17 -7.61 1.30
CA TYR A 83 -4.20 -9.06 1.09
C TYR A 83 -5.57 -9.69 1.41
N TYR A 84 -6.34 -9.10 2.30
CA TYR A 84 -7.71 -9.54 2.56
C TYR A 84 -8.64 -9.11 1.42
N GLY A 85 -8.52 -7.88 0.92
CA GLY A 85 -9.34 -7.33 -0.17
C GLY A 85 -9.15 -8.09 -1.47
N VAL A 86 -7.91 -8.36 -1.86
CA VAL A 86 -7.50 -9.08 -3.08
C VAL A 86 -8.15 -10.48 -3.21
N ARG A 87 -8.61 -11.07 -2.13
CA ARG A 87 -9.36 -12.35 -2.16
C ARG A 87 -10.68 -12.24 -2.91
N TYR A 88 -11.31 -11.08 -2.88
CA TYR A 88 -12.69 -10.86 -3.36
C TYR A 88 -12.78 -9.86 -4.53
N ILE A 89 -11.68 -9.20 -4.86
CA ILE A 89 -11.59 -8.21 -5.92
C ILE A 89 -10.43 -8.54 -6.87
N GLU A 90 -10.48 -8.03 -8.08
CA GLU A 90 -9.38 -8.15 -9.04
C GLU A 90 -8.28 -7.12 -8.73
N GLU A 91 -7.02 -7.49 -8.94
CA GLU A 91 -5.86 -6.61 -8.76
C GLU A 91 -5.98 -5.34 -9.62
N SER A 92 -6.48 -5.49 -10.85
CA SER A 92 -6.70 -4.36 -11.77
C SER A 92 -7.56 -3.23 -11.19
N ILE A 93 -8.34 -3.53 -10.14
CA ILE A 93 -9.20 -2.55 -9.44
C ILE A 93 -8.59 -2.18 -8.09
N SER A 94 -8.02 -3.17 -7.36
CA SER A 94 -7.40 -2.95 -6.06
C SER A 94 -6.21 -2.01 -6.16
N ASP A 95 -5.26 -2.30 -7.04
CA ASP A 95 -4.02 -1.55 -7.21
C ASP A 95 -4.20 -0.06 -7.48
N PRO A 96 -5.04 0.38 -8.44
CA PRO A 96 -5.25 1.80 -8.65
C PRO A 96 -5.79 2.52 -7.41
N ILE A 97 -6.69 1.86 -6.65
CA ILE A 97 -7.25 2.44 -5.43
C ILE A 97 -6.16 2.54 -4.36
N GLU A 98 -5.39 1.48 -4.12
CA GLU A 98 -4.31 1.43 -3.15
C GLU A 98 -3.23 2.47 -3.44
N ASN A 99 -2.81 2.56 -4.71
CA ASN A 99 -1.80 3.53 -5.16
C ASN A 99 -2.26 4.99 -5.10
N THR A 100 -3.54 5.27 -4.81
CA THR A 100 -4.00 6.64 -4.53
C THR A 100 -3.34 7.21 -3.28
N SER A 101 -2.79 6.40 -2.41
CA SER A 101 -2.02 6.88 -1.25
C SER A 101 -0.94 7.87 -1.65
N CYS A 102 -0.30 7.69 -2.81
CA CYS A 102 0.69 8.65 -3.35
C CYS A 102 0.10 10.03 -3.67
N ALA A 103 -1.19 10.16 -3.92
CA ALA A 103 -1.86 11.45 -4.12
C ALA A 103 -2.31 12.06 -2.78
N VAL A 104 -2.69 11.22 -1.81
CA VAL A 104 -3.16 11.65 -0.49
C VAL A 104 -2.02 12.21 0.36
N VAL A 105 -0.83 11.58 0.35
CA VAL A 105 0.33 11.99 1.15
C VAL A 105 0.75 13.45 0.92
N PRO A 106 0.96 13.94 -0.32
CA PRO A 106 1.30 15.35 -0.57
C PRO A 106 0.23 16.32 -0.06
N VAL A 107 -1.05 15.92 -0.13
CA VAL A 107 -2.16 16.74 0.40
C VAL A 107 -2.06 16.83 1.92
N LEU A 108 -1.82 15.72 2.62
CA LEU A 108 -1.61 15.72 4.06
C LEU A 108 -0.40 16.57 4.46
N CYS A 109 0.71 16.45 3.72
CA CYS A 109 1.90 17.27 3.96
C CYS A 109 1.64 18.77 3.72
N ALA A 110 0.86 19.12 2.71
CA ALA A 110 0.50 20.51 2.45
C ALA A 110 -0.39 21.09 3.57
N VAL A 111 -1.36 20.31 4.06
CA VAL A 111 -2.31 20.77 5.11
C VAL A 111 -1.65 20.84 6.47
N PHE A 112 -0.91 19.81 6.89
CA PHE A 112 -0.39 19.71 8.26
C PHE A 112 1.03 20.25 8.43
N LEU A 113 1.91 20.06 7.43
CA LEU A 113 3.28 20.59 7.46
C LEU A 113 3.43 21.93 6.72
N HIS A 114 2.34 22.48 6.16
CA HIS A 114 2.34 23.71 5.38
C HIS A 114 3.35 23.71 4.22
N GLN A 115 3.64 22.53 3.67
CA GLN A 115 4.55 22.38 2.54
C GLN A 115 3.89 22.92 1.26
N LYS A 116 4.64 23.70 0.48
CA LYS A 116 4.15 24.19 -0.81
C LYS A 116 4.14 23.07 -1.84
N MET A 117 2.97 22.77 -2.41
CA MET A 117 2.87 21.84 -3.52
C MET A 117 3.31 22.50 -4.82
N SER A 118 4.09 21.78 -5.64
CA SER A 118 4.43 22.24 -6.98
C SER A 118 3.20 22.08 -7.89
N LEU A 119 3.14 22.92 -8.95
CA LEU A 119 2.09 22.78 -9.96
C LEU A 119 2.07 21.38 -10.60
N GLN A 120 3.25 20.80 -10.81
CA GLN A 120 3.38 19.44 -11.35
C GLN A 120 2.73 18.39 -10.42
N THR A 121 2.92 18.53 -9.10
CA THR A 121 2.30 17.64 -8.09
C THR A 121 0.77 17.76 -8.13
N ILE A 122 0.24 18.98 -8.22
CA ILE A 122 -1.22 19.20 -8.30
C ILE A 122 -1.80 18.54 -9.56
N ILE A 123 -1.16 18.73 -10.72
CA ILE A 123 -1.59 18.11 -11.97
C ILE A 123 -1.54 16.58 -11.86
N ALA A 124 -0.47 16.01 -11.29
CA ALA A 124 -0.35 14.57 -11.09
C ALA A 124 -1.47 14.01 -10.21
N ILE A 125 -1.80 14.67 -9.10
CA ILE A 125 -2.91 14.28 -8.21
C ILE A 125 -4.24 14.26 -8.99
N ILE A 126 -4.51 15.29 -9.78
CA ILE A 126 -5.75 15.38 -10.58
C ILE A 126 -5.83 14.21 -11.57
N ILE A 127 -4.74 13.90 -12.26
CA ILE A 127 -4.67 12.79 -13.23
C ILE A 127 -4.92 11.45 -12.51
N ILE A 128 -4.29 11.22 -11.36
CA ILE A 128 -4.48 10.01 -10.55
C ILE A 128 -5.96 9.86 -10.15
N VAL A 129 -6.57 10.91 -9.61
CA VAL A 129 -7.98 10.88 -9.17
C VAL A 129 -8.92 10.58 -10.34
N ILE A 130 -8.71 11.22 -11.50
CA ILE A 130 -9.49 10.97 -12.71
C ILE A 130 -9.32 9.51 -13.18
N GLY A 131 -8.10 8.99 -13.17
CA GLY A 131 -7.79 7.61 -13.55
C GLY A 131 -8.53 6.60 -12.68
N ILE A 132 -8.51 6.80 -11.36
CA ILE A 132 -9.19 5.91 -10.41
C ILE A 132 -10.70 5.97 -10.55
N LEU A 133 -11.27 7.18 -10.66
CA LEU A 133 -12.69 7.32 -10.92
C LEU A 133 -13.09 6.61 -12.22
N GLY A 134 -12.25 6.69 -13.25
CA GLY A 134 -12.44 5.95 -14.49
C GLY A 134 -12.50 4.44 -14.25
N VAL A 135 -11.50 3.86 -13.57
CA VAL A 135 -11.47 2.41 -13.26
C VAL A 135 -12.73 2.00 -12.50
N VAL A 136 -13.10 2.72 -11.44
CA VAL A 136 -14.24 2.37 -10.58
C VAL A 136 -15.59 2.50 -11.34
N ILE A 137 -15.73 3.51 -12.20
CA ILE A 137 -16.97 3.73 -12.96
C ILE A 137 -17.14 2.69 -14.08
N PHE A 138 -16.05 2.35 -14.78
CA PHE A 138 -16.09 1.43 -15.91
C PHE A 138 -16.02 -0.06 -15.50
N ASP A 139 -15.84 -0.38 -14.22
CA ASP A 139 -15.84 -1.76 -13.70
C ASP A 139 -17.26 -2.32 -13.50
N SER A 140 -18.16 -2.13 -14.47
CA SER A 140 -19.54 -2.64 -14.34
C SER A 140 -19.61 -4.16 -14.40
N ASP A 141 -18.89 -4.78 -15.33
CA ASP A 141 -18.92 -6.24 -15.54
C ASP A 141 -18.26 -7.01 -14.40
N GLY A 142 -17.15 -6.48 -13.85
CA GLY A 142 -16.49 -7.06 -12.70
C GLY A 142 -17.34 -7.02 -11.42
N LYS A 143 -18.10 -5.95 -11.20
CA LYS A 143 -19.00 -5.81 -10.06
C LYS A 143 -20.10 -6.87 -10.05
N ASP A 144 -20.71 -7.14 -11.19
CA ASP A 144 -21.77 -8.15 -11.32
C ASP A 144 -21.22 -9.57 -11.10
N ASN A 145 -20.06 -9.89 -11.64
CA ASN A 145 -19.38 -11.16 -11.42
C ASN A 145 -19.02 -11.38 -9.95
N ARG A 146 -18.43 -10.40 -9.29
CA ARG A 146 -18.07 -10.49 -7.86
C ARG A 146 -19.29 -10.70 -6.98
N THR A 147 -20.36 -9.95 -7.21
CA THR A 147 -21.62 -10.07 -6.47
C THR A 147 -22.26 -11.44 -6.67
N ARG A 148 -22.14 -12.01 -7.87
CA ARG A 148 -22.66 -13.35 -8.19
C ARG A 148 -21.87 -14.47 -7.53
N VAL A 149 -20.53 -14.34 -7.48
CA VAL A 149 -19.64 -15.38 -6.93
C VAL A 149 -19.57 -15.34 -5.41
N TYR A 150 -19.39 -14.15 -4.83
CA TYR A 150 -19.09 -13.99 -3.39
C TYR A 150 -20.29 -13.46 -2.57
N GLY A 151 -21.33 -12.98 -3.22
CA GLY A 151 -22.44 -12.28 -2.58
C GLY A 151 -22.15 -10.82 -2.24
N LYS A 152 -23.21 -10.03 -2.03
CA LYS A 152 -23.11 -8.57 -1.87
C LYS A 152 -22.19 -8.13 -0.74
N LYS A 153 -22.20 -8.83 0.40
CA LYS A 153 -21.38 -8.45 1.57
C LYS A 153 -19.88 -8.59 1.31
N LEU A 154 -19.45 -9.72 0.77
CA LEU A 154 -18.03 -9.99 0.52
C LEU A 154 -17.50 -9.16 -0.66
N ALA A 155 -18.31 -8.93 -1.69
CA ALA A 155 -17.97 -8.03 -2.78
C ALA A 155 -17.77 -6.58 -2.29
N LEU A 156 -18.63 -6.11 -1.37
CA LEU A 156 -18.48 -4.78 -0.75
C LEU A 156 -17.22 -4.69 0.12
N ILE A 157 -16.94 -5.72 0.91
CA ILE A 157 -15.71 -5.79 1.72
C ILE A 157 -14.49 -5.76 0.80
N GLY A 158 -14.49 -6.54 -0.30
CA GLY A 158 -13.41 -6.54 -1.28
C GLY A 158 -13.07 -5.13 -1.80
N ILE A 159 -14.10 -4.32 -2.09
CA ILE A 159 -13.91 -2.94 -2.55
C ILE A 159 -13.50 -1.99 -1.40
N ALA A 160 -14.02 -2.19 -0.18
CA ALA A 160 -13.73 -1.33 0.95
C ALA A 160 -12.28 -1.49 1.46
N MET A 161 -11.69 -2.68 1.34
CA MET A 161 -10.35 -2.96 1.86
C MET A 161 -9.23 -2.16 1.18
N PRO A 162 -9.17 -1.99 -0.15
CA PRO A 162 -8.22 -1.10 -0.81
C PRO A 162 -8.30 0.36 -0.34
N PHE A 163 -9.50 0.86 -0.05
CA PHE A 163 -9.65 2.20 0.53
C PHE A 163 -9.10 2.27 1.97
N CYS A 164 -9.31 1.22 2.77
CA CYS A 164 -8.69 1.13 4.10
C CYS A 164 -7.16 1.09 3.99
N PHE A 165 -6.62 0.31 3.04
CA PHE A 165 -5.20 0.31 2.73
C PHE A 165 -4.71 1.72 2.41
N MET A 166 -5.32 2.38 1.43
CA MET A 166 -4.95 3.73 0.98
C MET A 166 -4.87 4.73 2.15
N ILE A 167 -5.87 4.74 3.03
CA ILE A 167 -5.91 5.65 4.18
C ILE A 167 -4.80 5.33 5.18
N LEU A 168 -4.60 4.06 5.51
CA LEU A 168 -3.60 3.62 6.48
C LEU A 168 -2.18 3.81 5.95
N ASP A 169 -1.93 3.48 4.69
CA ASP A 169 -0.64 3.66 4.02
C ASP A 169 -0.27 5.15 3.91
N ALA A 170 -1.21 5.99 3.47
CA ALA A 170 -1.02 7.43 3.42
C ALA A 170 -0.76 8.02 4.80
N THR A 171 -1.47 7.55 5.84
CA THR A 171 -1.27 7.99 7.22
C THR A 171 0.10 7.55 7.74
N GLY A 172 0.50 6.30 7.50
CA GLY A 172 1.82 5.78 7.87
C GLY A 172 2.95 6.58 7.21
N THR A 173 2.85 6.82 5.91
CA THR A 173 3.82 7.62 5.16
C THR A 173 3.89 9.06 5.65
N PHE A 174 2.73 9.68 5.90
CA PHE A 174 2.66 11.03 6.47
C PHE A 174 3.33 11.09 7.85
N LEU A 175 3.04 10.14 8.74
CA LEU A 175 3.66 10.08 10.07
C LEU A 175 5.18 9.89 10.00
N ASP A 176 5.69 9.08 9.06
CA ASP A 176 7.13 8.91 8.84
C ASP A 176 7.79 10.23 8.41
N ILE A 177 7.18 10.94 7.45
CA ILE A 177 7.65 12.25 7.01
C ILE A 177 7.63 13.28 8.17
N TRP A 178 6.54 13.29 8.92
CA TRP A 178 6.39 14.22 10.05
C TRP A 178 7.43 13.95 11.14
N GLN A 179 7.68 12.69 11.48
CA GLN A 179 8.69 12.33 12.47
C GLN A 179 10.11 12.75 12.05
N ARG A 180 10.43 12.62 10.76
CA ARG A 180 11.72 13.08 10.21
C ARG A 180 11.84 14.60 10.19
N ALA A 181 10.74 15.31 9.99
CA ALA A 181 10.74 16.77 9.98
C ALA A 181 10.78 17.38 11.39
N SER A 182 10.36 16.65 12.42
CA SER A 182 10.28 17.10 13.82
C SER A 182 11.45 16.64 14.71
N GLY A 183 12.33 15.80 14.22
CA GLY A 183 13.51 15.28 14.93
C GLY A 183 14.78 15.89 14.43
#